data_daf512512a719c1e1f279991a4715546
#
_entry.id   daf512512a719c1e1f279991a4715546
#
_cell.length_a   1.000
_cell.length_b   1.000
_cell.length_c   1.000
_cell.angle_alpha   90.00
_cell.angle_beta   90.00
_cell.angle_gamma   90.00
#
_symmetry.space_group_name_H-M   'P 1'
#
loop_
_entity.id
_entity.type
_entity.pdbx_description
1 polymer ?
#
loop_
_entity_poly.entity_id
_entity_poly.type
_entity_poly.pdbx_seq_one_letter_code
_entity_poly.pdbx_strand_id
1 'polypeptide(L)'
;LLPTFYKQSEISAKLQNELNNKLKLNFKISDNLNYNLFPRPHFKISKASILNGNYETSEIKNLKIYLSLENLFSLKSIEIKDVIISDANFNLNKENYDFFIKILDNNFLERNLFIKNSNVFFRSNENEVLFINKILELNYSFDTKELKNVAISKNEVFNLPYKLQLFHNKNKNEYFSKLNLSLAKLQIENVFKYGENPKTGSLQIISNKNKSTISFKTNKNFLYCGH
;
A
#
# COMPACT_ATOMS: atom_id res chain seq x y z
N LEU A 1 -2.38 -30.82 -8.54
CA LEU A 1 -1.97 -31.55 -9.74
C LEU A 1 -1.13 -30.73 -10.71
N LEU A 2 -1.48 -29.46 -11.00
CA LEU A 2 -0.69 -28.61 -11.92
C LEU A 2 0.76 -28.31 -11.48
N PRO A 3 1.05 -27.98 -10.19
CA PRO A 3 2.41 -27.67 -9.78
C PRO A 3 3.39 -28.84 -9.91
N THR A 4 2.93 -30.07 -9.97
CA THR A 4 3.79 -31.25 -10.08
C THR A 4 4.47 -31.38 -11.45
N PHE A 5 3.95 -30.68 -12.47
CA PHE A 5 4.53 -30.66 -13.83
C PHE A 5 5.56 -29.53 -14.03
N TYR A 6 5.75 -28.64 -13.04
CA TYR A 6 6.65 -27.52 -13.13
C TYR A 6 7.66 -27.55 -11.98
N LYS A 7 8.89 -27.16 -12.25
CA LYS A 7 9.89 -26.98 -11.19
C LYS A 7 9.47 -25.82 -10.30
N GLN A 8 9.52 -26.02 -8.99
CA GLN A 8 9.09 -25.01 -8.01
C GLN A 8 9.88 -23.69 -8.14
N SER A 9 11.18 -23.76 -8.44
CA SER A 9 12.03 -22.59 -8.70
C SER A 9 11.60 -21.80 -9.94
N GLU A 10 11.14 -22.47 -11.00
CA GLU A 10 10.63 -21.80 -12.21
C GLU A 10 9.32 -21.04 -11.94
N ILE A 11 8.42 -21.64 -11.14
CA ILE A 11 7.17 -20.99 -10.73
C ILE A 11 7.49 -19.78 -9.83
N SER A 12 8.39 -19.96 -8.87
CA SER A 12 8.83 -18.88 -7.96
C SER A 12 9.37 -17.68 -8.74
N ALA A 13 10.28 -17.92 -9.68
CA ALA A 13 10.84 -16.86 -10.52
C ALA A 13 9.77 -16.15 -11.37
N LYS A 14 8.85 -16.91 -11.98
CA LYS A 14 7.74 -16.33 -12.76
C LYS A 14 6.81 -15.48 -11.88
N LEU A 15 6.41 -15.99 -10.70
CA LEU A 15 5.58 -15.27 -9.74
C LEU A 15 6.25 -13.99 -9.28
N GLN A 16 7.54 -14.06 -8.92
CA GLN A 16 8.31 -12.90 -8.49
C GLN A 16 8.38 -11.84 -9.59
N ASN A 17 8.69 -12.24 -10.82
CA ASN A 17 8.73 -11.33 -11.97
C ASN A 17 7.37 -10.69 -12.23
N GLU A 18 6.28 -11.46 -12.18
CA GLU A 18 4.94 -10.94 -12.39
C GLU A 18 4.51 -9.98 -11.26
N LEU A 19 4.81 -10.30 -9.99
CA LEU A 19 4.61 -9.40 -8.86
C LEU A 19 5.36 -8.07 -9.05
N ASN A 20 6.65 -8.15 -9.39
CA ASN A 20 7.49 -6.98 -9.58
C ASN A 20 6.97 -6.10 -10.71
N ASN A 21 6.56 -6.72 -11.81
CA ASN A 21 6.01 -5.99 -12.97
C ASN A 21 4.66 -5.35 -12.66
N LYS A 22 3.79 -6.05 -11.94
CA LYS A 22 2.42 -5.60 -11.64
C LYS A 22 2.36 -4.58 -10.53
N LEU A 23 3.09 -4.80 -9.44
CA LEU A 23 3.08 -3.94 -8.28
C LEU A 23 4.14 -2.84 -8.35
N LYS A 24 5.07 -2.91 -9.31
CA LYS A 24 6.23 -1.99 -9.41
C LYS A 24 7.06 -1.94 -8.13
N LEU A 25 7.07 -3.05 -7.40
CA LEU A 25 7.81 -3.27 -6.18
C LEU A 25 8.79 -4.42 -6.41
N ASN A 26 9.94 -4.37 -5.76
CA ASN A 26 10.92 -5.43 -5.86
C ASN A 26 10.66 -6.46 -4.75
N PHE A 27 9.82 -7.45 -5.05
CA PHE A 27 9.58 -8.58 -4.15
C PHE A 27 10.71 -9.61 -4.25
N LYS A 28 11.09 -10.13 -3.11
CA LYS A 28 11.88 -11.34 -2.97
C LYS A 28 11.02 -12.38 -2.27
N ILE A 29 10.73 -13.50 -2.93
CA ILE A 29 9.89 -14.57 -2.40
C ILE A 29 10.70 -15.83 -2.17
N SER A 30 10.31 -16.63 -1.17
CA SER A 30 10.93 -17.96 -0.93
C SER A 30 10.44 -18.97 -1.97
N ASP A 31 11.24 -19.98 -2.23
CA ASP A 31 10.88 -21.06 -3.14
C ASP A 31 9.85 -22.04 -2.55
N ASN A 32 9.51 -21.90 -1.26
CA ASN A 32 8.49 -22.72 -0.62
C ASN A 32 7.08 -22.20 -0.95
N LEU A 33 6.57 -22.67 -2.08
CA LEU A 33 5.27 -22.30 -2.64
C LEU A 33 4.24 -23.39 -2.38
N ASN A 34 3.11 -23.03 -1.78
CA ASN A 34 1.95 -23.93 -1.63
C ASN A 34 0.83 -23.47 -2.57
N TYR A 35 0.51 -24.30 -3.56
CA TYR A 35 -0.58 -24.02 -4.48
C TYR A 35 -1.89 -24.57 -3.95
N ASN A 36 -2.94 -23.76 -3.96
CA ASN A 36 -4.28 -24.10 -3.52
C ASN A 36 -5.29 -23.71 -4.59
N LEU A 37 -6.32 -24.55 -4.77
CA LEU A 37 -7.38 -24.32 -5.76
C LEU A 37 -8.56 -23.52 -5.20
N PHE A 38 -8.87 -23.69 -3.92
CA PHE A 38 -10.05 -23.09 -3.29
C PHE A 38 -9.67 -21.95 -2.35
N PRO A 39 -10.53 -20.91 -2.26
CA PRO A 39 -11.75 -20.63 -3.01
C PRO A 39 -11.51 -20.21 -4.47
N ARG A 40 -10.31 -19.83 -4.83
CA ARG A 40 -9.79 -19.50 -6.17
C ARG A 40 -8.34 -19.97 -6.25
N PRO A 41 -7.80 -20.24 -7.45
CA PRO A 41 -6.40 -20.66 -7.59
C PRO A 41 -5.46 -19.59 -6.99
N HIS A 42 -4.60 -20.00 -6.08
CA HIS A 42 -3.67 -19.11 -5.43
C HIS A 42 -2.40 -19.81 -4.94
N PHE A 43 -1.32 -19.08 -4.88
CA PHE A 43 -0.11 -19.46 -4.17
C PHE A 43 -0.08 -18.85 -2.77
N LYS A 44 0.28 -19.67 -1.79
CA LYS A 44 0.62 -19.24 -0.43
C LYS A 44 2.12 -19.35 -0.24
N ILE A 45 2.75 -18.28 0.19
CA ILE A 45 4.18 -18.14 0.39
C ILE A 45 4.40 -17.73 1.84
N SER A 46 5.20 -18.50 2.57
CA SER A 46 5.40 -18.33 4.02
C SER A 46 6.52 -17.34 4.36
N LYS A 47 7.27 -16.84 3.39
CA LYS A 47 8.33 -15.86 3.61
C LYS A 47 8.57 -15.05 2.35
N ALA A 48 8.41 -13.75 2.47
CA ALA A 48 8.72 -12.82 1.39
C ALA A 48 9.24 -11.50 2.00
N SER A 49 9.87 -10.68 1.18
CA SER A 49 10.27 -9.33 1.54
C SER A 49 10.11 -8.37 0.37
N ILE A 50 10.10 -7.07 0.65
CA ILE A 50 10.16 -6.01 -0.36
C ILE A 50 11.51 -5.32 -0.20
N LEU A 51 12.21 -5.12 -1.31
CA LEU A 51 13.53 -4.51 -1.36
C LEU A 51 13.45 -3.10 -1.96
N ASN A 52 14.20 -2.16 -1.40
CA ASN A 52 14.54 -0.88 -2.01
C ASN A 52 16.04 -0.90 -2.34
N GLY A 53 16.36 -1.12 -3.63
CA GLY A 53 17.74 -1.47 -4.03
C GLY A 53 18.15 -2.81 -3.39
N ASN A 54 19.22 -2.79 -2.60
CA ASN A 54 19.72 -3.96 -1.88
C ASN A 54 19.22 -4.06 -0.43
N TYR A 55 18.43 -3.06 0.03
CA TYR A 55 17.95 -3.00 1.42
C TYR A 55 16.56 -3.63 1.54
N GLU A 56 16.40 -4.50 2.54
CA GLU A 56 15.11 -5.06 2.89
C GLU A 56 14.31 -4.04 3.69
N THR A 57 13.21 -3.55 3.07
CA THR A 57 12.32 -2.54 3.67
C THR A 57 11.14 -3.17 4.39
N SER A 58 10.88 -4.47 4.14
CA SER A 58 9.79 -5.18 4.81
C SER A 58 10.08 -6.67 4.93
N GLU A 59 9.57 -7.26 5.99
CA GLU A 59 9.48 -8.71 6.18
C GLU A 59 8.01 -9.10 6.13
N ILE A 60 7.67 -10.10 5.29
CA ILE A 60 6.31 -10.58 5.08
C ILE A 60 6.25 -12.05 5.48
N LYS A 61 5.46 -12.39 6.50
CA LYS A 61 5.31 -13.78 6.95
C LYS A 61 4.34 -14.58 6.10
N ASN A 62 3.29 -13.93 5.58
CA ASN A 62 2.27 -14.59 4.79
C ASN A 62 1.93 -13.75 3.55
N LEU A 63 2.25 -14.28 2.38
CA LEU A 63 1.89 -13.68 1.10
C LEU A 63 0.99 -14.66 0.35
N LYS A 64 -0.22 -14.21 -0.05
CA LYS A 64 -1.13 -14.97 -0.93
C LYS A 64 -1.28 -14.23 -2.25
N ILE A 65 -1.12 -14.96 -3.34
CA ILE A 65 -1.20 -14.45 -4.70
C ILE A 65 -2.32 -15.20 -5.40
N TYR A 66 -3.45 -14.54 -5.62
CA TYR A 66 -4.58 -15.08 -6.36
C TYR A 66 -4.37 -14.92 -7.86
N LEU A 67 -4.65 -15.97 -8.57
CA LEU A 67 -4.44 -16.07 -10.02
C LEU A 67 -5.78 -15.98 -10.78
N SER A 68 -5.67 -15.75 -12.08
CA SER A 68 -6.77 -15.94 -13.01
C SER A 68 -7.25 -17.42 -13.01
N LEU A 69 -8.53 -17.63 -13.31
CA LEU A 69 -9.09 -19.00 -13.45
C LEU A 69 -8.43 -19.76 -14.60
N GLU A 70 -7.93 -19.09 -15.62
CA GLU A 70 -7.17 -19.71 -16.71
C GLU A 70 -5.91 -20.42 -16.21
N ASN A 71 -5.33 -19.93 -15.11
CA ASN A 71 -4.19 -20.57 -14.47
C ASN A 71 -4.51 -21.87 -13.74
N LEU A 72 -5.79 -22.29 -13.70
CA LEU A 72 -6.16 -23.67 -13.31
C LEU A 72 -5.63 -24.72 -14.27
N PHE A 73 -5.49 -24.37 -15.55
CA PHE A 73 -5.12 -25.31 -16.61
C PHE A 73 -3.69 -25.14 -17.10
N SER A 74 -3.08 -23.97 -16.88
CA SER A 74 -1.72 -23.69 -17.33
C SER A 74 -1.03 -22.63 -16.47
N LEU A 75 0.24 -22.88 -16.14
CA LEU A 75 1.17 -21.92 -15.51
C LEU A 75 2.24 -21.43 -16.50
N LYS A 76 2.01 -21.60 -17.81
CA LYS A 76 2.92 -21.08 -18.84
C LYS A 76 2.99 -19.54 -18.77
N SER A 77 1.84 -18.88 -18.66
CA SER A 77 1.69 -17.46 -18.33
C SER A 77 0.95 -17.32 -17.01
N ILE A 78 1.47 -16.55 -16.08
CA ILE A 78 0.83 -16.31 -14.78
C ILE A 78 0.14 -14.95 -14.84
N GLU A 79 -1.15 -14.93 -14.52
CA GLU A 79 -1.91 -13.70 -14.38
C GLU A 79 -2.37 -13.51 -12.93
N ILE A 80 -1.79 -12.52 -12.26
CA ILE A 80 -2.14 -12.18 -10.88
C ILE A 80 -3.42 -11.35 -10.88
N LYS A 81 -4.40 -11.71 -10.04
CA LYS A 81 -5.66 -10.98 -9.84
C LYS A 81 -5.66 -10.16 -8.55
N ASP A 82 -5.33 -10.77 -7.43
CA ASP A 82 -5.26 -10.08 -6.14
C ASP A 82 -4.02 -10.53 -5.37
N VAL A 83 -3.51 -9.63 -4.53
CA VAL A 83 -2.38 -9.91 -3.63
C VAL A 83 -2.81 -9.61 -2.20
N ILE A 84 -2.58 -10.55 -1.29
CA ILE A 84 -2.83 -10.38 0.14
C ILE A 84 -1.52 -10.55 0.89
N ILE A 85 -1.11 -9.50 1.57
CA ILE A 85 0.03 -9.49 2.50
C ILE A 85 -0.54 -9.57 3.91
N SER A 86 -0.06 -10.49 4.74
CA SER A 86 -0.47 -10.59 6.14
C SER A 86 0.73 -10.80 7.05
N ASP A 87 0.59 -10.30 8.28
CA ASP A 87 1.61 -10.45 9.32
C ASP A 87 2.98 -9.91 8.87
N ALA A 88 2.96 -8.74 8.23
CA ALA A 88 4.16 -8.09 7.71
C ALA A 88 4.65 -6.98 8.64
N ASN A 89 5.96 -6.74 8.60
CA ASN A 89 6.61 -5.62 9.23
C ASN A 89 7.24 -4.74 8.15
N PHE A 90 6.80 -3.49 8.04
CA PHE A 90 7.33 -2.50 7.13
C PHE A 90 8.19 -1.51 7.91
N ASN A 91 9.41 -1.25 7.47
CA ASN A 91 10.29 -0.27 8.07
C ASN A 91 10.28 1.02 7.23
N LEU A 92 9.83 2.11 7.82
CA LEU A 92 9.73 3.42 7.20
C LEU A 92 10.71 4.38 7.90
N ASN A 93 11.62 4.95 7.15
CA ASN A 93 12.54 5.99 7.60
C ASN A 93 12.64 7.10 6.55
N LYS A 94 13.44 8.12 6.81
CA LYS A 94 13.60 9.26 5.91
C LYS A 94 14.19 8.87 4.54
N GLU A 95 15.01 7.83 4.48
CA GLU A 95 15.68 7.40 3.24
C GLU A 95 14.77 6.61 2.30
N ASN A 96 13.80 5.86 2.86
CA ASN A 96 12.89 5.03 2.08
C ASN A 96 11.45 5.58 1.98
N TYR A 97 11.18 6.74 2.57
CA TYR A 97 9.87 7.38 2.56
C TYR A 97 9.33 7.57 1.14
N ASP A 98 10.14 8.09 0.23
CA ASP A 98 9.75 8.30 -1.17
C ASP A 98 9.39 7.00 -1.89
N PHE A 99 10.02 5.88 -1.52
CA PHE A 99 9.69 4.57 -2.07
C PHE A 99 8.25 4.18 -1.73
N PHE A 100 7.83 4.35 -0.46
CA PHE A 100 6.46 4.04 -0.04
C PHE A 100 5.42 4.99 -0.66
N ILE A 101 5.77 6.27 -0.86
CA ILE A 101 4.90 7.23 -1.57
C ILE A 101 4.68 6.80 -3.02
N LYS A 102 5.73 6.36 -3.72
CA LYS A 102 5.64 5.91 -5.10
C LYS A 102 4.71 4.69 -5.28
N ILE A 103 4.50 3.89 -4.23
CA ILE A 103 3.50 2.82 -4.27
C ILE A 103 2.11 3.37 -4.52
N LEU A 104 1.76 4.50 -3.91
CA LEU A 104 0.47 5.16 -4.08
C LEU A 104 0.28 5.77 -5.48
N ASP A 105 1.36 5.97 -6.22
CA ASP A 105 1.34 6.49 -7.59
C ASP A 105 1.21 5.40 -8.65
N ASN A 106 1.37 4.15 -8.28
CA ASN A 106 1.24 3.04 -9.20
C ASN A 106 -0.21 2.81 -9.62
N ASN A 107 -0.43 2.62 -10.91
CA ASN A 107 -1.70 2.14 -11.43
C ASN A 107 -1.74 0.63 -11.25
N PHE A 108 -2.37 0.16 -10.20
CA PHE A 108 -2.71 -1.27 -10.08
C PHE A 108 -3.91 -1.54 -10.99
N LEU A 109 -3.66 -1.66 -12.28
CA LEU A 109 -4.70 -1.91 -13.26
C LEU A 109 -5.53 -3.14 -12.85
N GLU A 110 -6.79 -2.91 -12.45
CA GLU A 110 -7.82 -3.91 -12.19
C GLU A 110 -7.52 -4.92 -11.08
N ARG A 111 -6.65 -4.61 -10.12
CA ARG A 111 -6.19 -5.53 -9.08
C ARG A 111 -6.14 -4.89 -7.72
N ASN A 112 -6.42 -5.68 -6.71
CA ASN A 112 -6.41 -5.21 -5.34
C ASN A 112 -5.18 -5.71 -4.59
N LEU A 113 -4.58 -4.83 -3.83
CA LEU A 113 -3.60 -5.18 -2.81
C LEU A 113 -4.24 -5.04 -1.43
N PHE A 114 -4.28 -6.14 -0.71
CA PHE A 114 -4.76 -6.19 0.67
C PHE A 114 -3.60 -6.37 1.62
N ILE A 115 -3.57 -5.58 2.70
CA ILE A 115 -2.61 -5.77 3.80
C ILE A 115 -3.41 -5.99 5.07
N LYS A 116 -3.08 -7.03 5.85
CA LYS A 116 -3.78 -7.40 7.08
C LYS A 116 -2.81 -7.66 8.22
N ASN A 117 -3.22 -7.32 9.45
CA ASN A 117 -2.48 -7.65 10.69
C ASN A 117 -1.00 -7.33 10.59
N SER A 118 -0.65 -6.16 10.09
CA SER A 118 0.74 -5.79 9.77
C SER A 118 1.14 -4.55 10.55
N ASN A 119 2.44 -4.30 10.65
CA ASN A 119 2.97 -3.16 11.38
C ASN A 119 3.81 -2.28 10.44
N VAL A 120 3.75 -0.97 10.65
CA VAL A 120 4.68 0.00 10.09
C VAL A 120 5.51 0.57 11.24
N PHE A 121 6.79 0.31 11.22
CA PHE A 121 7.76 0.85 12.17
C PHE A 121 8.31 2.16 11.58
N PHE A 122 7.96 3.26 12.20
CA PHE A 122 8.56 4.56 11.86
C PHE A 122 9.87 4.70 12.63
N ARG A 123 10.95 4.89 11.90
CA ARG A 123 12.31 4.89 12.47
C ARG A 123 12.99 6.25 12.31
N SER A 124 13.82 6.60 13.29
CA SER A 124 14.75 7.72 13.21
C SER A 124 15.86 7.46 12.19
N ASN A 125 16.70 8.48 11.93
CA ASN A 125 17.91 8.30 11.11
C ASN A 125 18.91 7.32 11.74
N GLU A 126 18.87 7.14 13.06
CA GLU A 126 19.70 6.22 13.85
C GLU A 126 19.08 4.82 13.93
N ASN A 127 18.02 4.58 13.14
CA ASN A 127 17.27 3.32 13.06
C ASN A 127 16.49 2.95 14.35
N GLU A 128 16.32 3.87 15.29
CA GLU A 128 15.47 3.67 16.47
C GLU A 128 13.99 3.74 16.11
N VAL A 129 13.16 2.93 16.75
CA VAL A 129 11.71 2.93 16.55
C VAL A 129 11.10 4.14 17.28
N LEU A 130 10.58 5.10 16.53
CA LEU A 130 9.88 6.26 17.06
C LEU A 130 8.45 5.90 17.51
N PHE A 131 7.74 5.20 16.65
CA PHE A 131 6.41 4.67 16.93
C PHE A 131 6.05 3.54 15.96
N ILE A 132 5.03 2.78 16.32
CA ILE A 132 4.50 1.68 15.52
C ILE A 132 3.05 2.00 15.17
N ASN A 133 2.75 1.95 13.89
CA ASN A 133 1.39 1.97 13.36
C ASN A 133 0.97 0.56 12.99
N LYS A 134 -0.05 0.01 13.63
CA LYS A 134 -0.65 -1.27 13.26
C LYS A 134 -1.63 -1.06 12.12
N ILE A 135 -1.51 -1.85 11.08
CA ILE A 135 -2.49 -1.97 10.00
C ILE A 135 -3.36 -3.19 10.29
N LEU A 136 -4.58 -2.97 10.73
CA LEU A 136 -5.54 -4.06 10.93
C LEU A 136 -6.01 -4.56 9.58
N GLU A 137 -6.34 -3.63 8.68
CA GLU A 137 -6.78 -3.90 7.32
C GLU A 137 -6.46 -2.70 6.43
N LEU A 138 -5.90 -2.96 5.26
CA LEU A 138 -5.73 -1.97 4.19
C LEU A 138 -6.15 -2.60 2.87
N ASN A 139 -6.97 -1.88 2.13
CA ASN A 139 -7.30 -2.19 0.74
C ASN A 139 -6.79 -1.07 -0.16
N TYR A 140 -5.96 -1.42 -1.13
CA TYR A 140 -5.48 -0.53 -2.16
C TYR A 140 -5.94 -1.02 -3.52
N SER A 141 -6.58 -0.13 -4.28
CA SER A 141 -7.13 -0.43 -5.61
C SER A 141 -7.01 0.78 -6.53
N PHE A 142 -7.11 0.54 -7.83
CA PHE A 142 -7.23 1.58 -8.85
C PHE A 142 -8.63 1.56 -9.45
N ASP A 143 -9.32 2.70 -9.33
CA ASP A 143 -10.62 2.93 -9.97
C ASP A 143 -10.39 3.36 -11.42
N THR A 144 -10.66 2.46 -12.36
CA THR A 144 -10.45 2.69 -13.79
C THR A 144 -11.44 3.69 -14.40
N LYS A 145 -12.61 3.89 -13.76
CA LYS A 145 -13.63 4.83 -14.23
C LYS A 145 -13.26 6.27 -13.88
N GLU A 146 -12.81 6.46 -12.66
CA GLU A 146 -12.44 7.79 -12.16
C GLU A 146 -10.93 8.07 -12.25
N LEU A 147 -10.15 7.13 -12.76
CA LEU A 147 -8.68 7.18 -12.88
C LEU A 147 -8.01 7.64 -11.60
N LYS A 148 -8.43 7.04 -10.49
CA LYS A 148 -7.89 7.36 -9.17
C LYS A 148 -7.40 6.12 -8.42
N ASN A 149 -6.29 6.28 -7.72
CA ASN A 149 -5.85 5.33 -6.72
C ASN A 149 -6.66 5.53 -5.43
N VAL A 150 -7.07 4.44 -4.83
CA VAL A 150 -7.89 4.43 -3.59
C VAL A 150 -7.20 3.52 -2.58
N ALA A 151 -6.82 4.07 -1.44
CA ALA A 151 -6.35 3.32 -0.29
C ALA A 151 -7.27 3.59 0.90
N ILE A 152 -7.84 2.53 1.46
CA ILE A 152 -8.70 2.61 2.64
C ILE A 152 -8.12 1.67 3.69
N SER A 153 -7.87 2.19 4.88
CA SER A 153 -7.29 1.39 5.95
C SER A 153 -7.92 1.64 7.32
N LYS A 154 -7.89 0.58 8.14
CA LYS A 154 -8.17 0.60 9.57
C LYS A 154 -6.85 0.37 10.29
N ASN A 155 -6.50 1.28 11.16
CA ASN A 155 -5.18 1.31 11.81
C ASN A 155 -5.31 1.57 13.29
N GLU A 156 -4.19 1.37 14.00
CA GLU A 156 -4.05 1.71 15.42
C GLU A 156 -2.65 2.27 15.66
N VAL A 157 -2.55 3.39 16.35
CA VAL A 157 -1.31 4.00 16.81
C VAL A 157 -1.48 4.47 18.26
N PHE A 158 -0.53 4.18 19.16
CA PHE A 158 -0.63 4.48 20.59
C PHE A 158 -1.95 3.98 21.22
N ASN A 159 -2.43 2.79 20.82
CA ASN A 159 -3.73 2.21 21.21
C ASN A 159 -4.96 3.05 20.78
N LEU A 160 -4.78 4.01 19.88
CA LEU A 160 -5.88 4.79 19.32
C LEU A 160 -6.23 4.25 17.93
N PRO A 161 -7.43 3.66 17.76
CA PRO A 161 -7.89 3.21 16.46
C PRO A 161 -8.29 4.39 15.58
N TYR A 162 -7.93 4.32 14.31
CA TYR A 162 -8.31 5.30 13.32
C TYR A 162 -8.55 4.68 11.94
N LYS A 163 -9.32 5.38 11.11
CA LYS A 163 -9.52 5.06 9.70
C LYS A 163 -8.80 6.10 8.85
N LEU A 164 -8.07 5.63 7.84
CA LEU A 164 -7.42 6.48 6.86
C LEU A 164 -7.96 6.14 5.47
N GLN A 165 -8.30 7.18 4.72
CA GLN A 165 -8.64 7.08 3.29
C GLN A 165 -7.69 8.00 2.53
N LEU A 166 -7.09 7.47 1.48
CA LEU A 166 -6.22 8.22 0.58
C LEU A 166 -6.74 8.04 -0.84
N PHE A 167 -6.88 9.14 -1.56
CA PHE A 167 -7.24 9.14 -2.97
C PHE A 167 -6.21 9.95 -3.74
N HIS A 168 -5.71 9.38 -4.81
CA HIS A 168 -4.88 10.10 -5.77
C HIS A 168 -5.61 10.16 -7.11
N ASN A 169 -6.15 11.32 -7.44
CA ASN A 169 -6.84 11.58 -8.69
C ASN A 169 -5.86 12.19 -9.71
N LYS A 170 -5.46 11.39 -10.69
CA LYS A 170 -4.50 11.79 -11.72
C LYS A 170 -5.07 12.82 -12.69
N ASN A 171 -6.37 12.76 -12.99
CA ASN A 171 -7.00 13.71 -13.90
C ASN A 171 -7.07 15.12 -13.32
N LYS A 172 -7.20 15.21 -11.99
CA LYS A 172 -7.29 16.50 -11.28
C LYS A 172 -5.95 16.93 -10.68
N ASN A 173 -4.90 16.13 -10.82
CA ASN A 173 -3.62 16.33 -10.15
C ASN A 173 -3.80 16.58 -8.64
N GLU A 174 -4.59 15.72 -7.97
CA GLU A 174 -5.05 15.98 -6.62
C GLU A 174 -4.87 14.74 -5.73
N TYR A 175 -4.28 14.96 -4.57
CA TYR A 175 -4.30 14.02 -3.45
C TYR A 175 -5.36 14.46 -2.45
N PHE A 176 -6.17 13.52 -2.02
CA PHE A 176 -7.10 13.69 -0.91
C PHE A 176 -6.74 12.70 0.18
N SER A 177 -6.69 13.16 1.42
CA SER A 177 -6.57 12.28 2.58
C SER A 177 -7.63 12.62 3.62
N LYS A 178 -8.21 11.58 4.23
CA LYS A 178 -9.18 11.69 5.30
C LYS A 178 -8.81 10.76 6.43
N LEU A 179 -8.51 11.34 7.58
CA LEU A 179 -8.22 10.64 8.82
C LEU A 179 -9.41 10.81 9.76
N ASN A 180 -9.89 9.70 10.33
CA ASN A 180 -11.01 9.69 11.27
C ASN A 180 -10.59 8.98 12.56
N LEU A 181 -10.48 9.75 13.65
CA LEU A 181 -10.26 9.27 15.02
C LEU A 181 -11.58 9.27 15.77
N SER A 182 -12.33 8.18 15.67
CA SER A 182 -13.71 8.11 16.20
C SER A 182 -13.78 8.33 17.71
N LEU A 183 -12.80 7.82 18.48
CA LEU A 183 -12.74 8.00 19.94
C LEU A 183 -12.52 9.46 20.34
N ALA A 184 -11.73 10.20 19.57
CA ALA A 184 -11.49 11.63 19.81
C ALA A 184 -12.57 12.52 19.15
N LYS A 185 -13.54 11.94 18.44
CA LYS A 185 -14.53 12.69 17.62
C LYS A 185 -13.86 13.70 16.70
N LEU A 186 -12.68 13.33 16.16
CA LEU A 186 -11.84 14.17 15.34
C LEU A 186 -11.76 13.59 13.92
N GLN A 187 -11.99 14.43 12.93
CA GLN A 187 -11.79 14.13 11.52
C GLN A 187 -10.87 15.19 10.92
N ILE A 188 -9.88 14.75 10.18
CA ILE A 188 -8.94 15.62 9.45
C ILE A 188 -9.05 15.26 7.98
N GLU A 189 -9.37 16.24 7.15
CA GLU A 189 -9.40 16.11 5.70
C GLU A 189 -8.34 17.04 5.10
N ASN A 190 -7.57 16.52 4.18
CA ASN A 190 -6.56 17.29 3.46
C ASN A 190 -6.74 17.10 1.95
N VAL A 191 -6.77 18.19 1.23
CA VAL A 191 -6.75 18.23 -0.23
C VAL A 191 -5.46 18.93 -0.65
N PHE A 192 -4.70 18.30 -1.52
CA PHE A 192 -3.43 18.83 -2.00
C PHE A 192 -3.36 18.72 -3.51
N LYS A 193 -3.22 19.84 -4.19
CA LYS A 193 -3.05 19.92 -5.65
C LYS A 193 -1.58 20.02 -6.00
N TYR A 194 -1.16 19.15 -6.92
CA TYR A 194 0.21 19.13 -7.46
C TYR A 194 0.16 19.46 -8.96
N GLY A 195 1.30 19.78 -9.55
CA GLY A 195 1.37 20.19 -10.97
C GLY A 195 1.30 21.69 -11.19
N GLU A 196 0.94 22.47 -10.18
CA GLU A 196 1.02 23.92 -10.14
C GLU A 196 2.24 24.38 -9.33
N ASN A 197 2.75 25.55 -9.62
CA ASN A 197 3.80 26.17 -8.81
C ASN A 197 3.38 27.61 -8.45
N PRO A 198 3.11 27.94 -7.18
CA PRO A 198 3.21 27.08 -5.98
C PRO A 198 2.11 26.00 -5.92
N LYS A 199 2.41 24.87 -5.28
CA LYS A 199 1.42 23.84 -4.99
C LYS A 199 0.43 24.37 -3.94
N THR A 200 -0.85 24.06 -4.10
CA THR A 200 -1.92 24.55 -3.23
C THR A 200 -2.62 23.42 -2.51
N GLY A 201 -3.18 23.71 -1.35
CA GLY A 201 -3.97 22.74 -0.61
C GLY A 201 -4.84 23.37 0.47
N SER A 202 -5.69 22.53 1.07
CA SER A 202 -6.51 22.90 2.22
C SER A 202 -6.54 21.75 3.23
N LEU A 203 -6.45 22.11 4.50
CA LEU A 203 -6.61 21.22 5.64
C LEU A 203 -7.88 21.60 6.38
N GLN A 204 -8.79 20.66 6.57
CA GLN A 204 -10.00 20.83 7.36
C GLN A 204 -9.91 19.95 8.62
N ILE A 205 -10.12 20.57 9.77
CA ILE A 205 -10.18 19.89 11.06
C ILE A 205 -11.61 20.01 11.56
N ILE A 206 -12.27 18.86 11.77
CA ILE A 206 -13.65 18.79 12.22
C ILE A 206 -13.66 18.08 13.58
N SER A 207 -14.09 18.79 14.61
CA SER A 207 -14.22 18.28 15.98
C SER A 207 -15.54 18.70 16.60
N ASN A 208 -16.33 17.74 17.11
CA ASN A 208 -17.60 18.00 17.78
C ASN A 208 -18.54 18.95 17.00
N LYS A 209 -18.65 18.77 15.67
CA LYS A 209 -19.40 19.61 14.72
C LYS A 209 -18.78 20.98 14.42
N ASN A 210 -17.73 21.40 15.09
CA ASN A 210 -16.97 22.60 14.74
C ASN A 210 -16.00 22.25 13.61
N LYS A 211 -15.87 23.17 12.66
CA LYS A 211 -15.01 23.01 11.48
C LYS A 211 -14.07 24.19 11.39
N SER A 212 -12.80 23.89 11.30
CA SER A 212 -11.75 24.87 10.99
C SER A 212 -11.09 24.49 9.67
N THR A 213 -10.82 25.48 8.83
CA THR A 213 -10.18 25.27 7.53
C THR A 213 -8.93 26.12 7.43
N ILE A 214 -7.83 25.51 7.04
CA ILE A 214 -6.56 26.18 6.80
C ILE A 214 -6.22 25.97 5.33
N SER A 215 -6.08 27.06 4.58
CA SER A 215 -5.58 27.02 3.21
C SER A 215 -4.08 27.23 3.23
N PHE A 216 -3.36 26.51 2.39
CA PHE A 216 -1.91 26.63 2.33
C PHE A 216 -1.40 26.63 0.88
N LYS A 217 -0.25 27.28 0.70
CA LYS A 217 0.54 27.24 -0.53
C LYS A 217 1.95 26.82 -0.15
N THR A 218 2.55 25.97 -0.94
CA THR A 218 3.93 25.51 -0.71
C THR A 218 4.73 25.54 -2.00
N ASN A 219 5.95 26.01 -1.91
CA ASN A 219 6.98 25.80 -2.91
C ASN A 219 8.11 24.95 -2.29
N LYS A 220 9.20 24.73 -3.03
CA LYS A 220 10.29 23.85 -2.57
C LYS A 220 10.85 24.22 -1.19
N ASN A 221 10.74 25.49 -0.75
CA ASN A 221 11.42 26.00 0.43
C ASN A 221 10.50 26.59 1.50
N PHE A 222 9.21 26.88 1.17
CA PHE A 222 8.33 27.63 2.07
C PHE A 222 6.91 27.07 2.07
N LEU A 223 6.29 27.07 3.25
CA LEU A 223 4.87 26.79 3.46
C LEU A 223 4.18 28.08 3.92
N TYR A 224 3.20 28.54 3.17
CA TYR A 224 2.37 29.69 3.51
C TYR A 224 0.99 29.19 3.95
N CYS A 225 0.57 29.55 5.15
CA CYS A 225 -0.76 29.22 5.69
C CYS A 225 -1.58 30.48 5.82
N GLY A 226 -2.89 30.39 5.47
CA GLY A 226 -3.88 31.44 5.65
C GLY A 226 -5.18 30.84 6.19
N HIS A 227 -5.92 31.64 6.95
CA HIS A 227 -7.27 31.32 7.42
C HIS A 227 -8.31 31.74 6.41
#